data_e8f255eeba78893a92bc2d3b920d2e55
#
_entry.id   e8f255eeba78893a92bc2d3b920d2e55
#
_cell.length_a   1.000
_cell.length_b   1.000
_cell.length_c   1.000
_cell.angle_alpha   90.00
_cell.angle_beta   90.00
_cell.angle_gamma   90.00
#
_symmetry.space_group_name_H-M   'P 1'
#
loop_
_entity.id
_entity.type
_entity.pdbx_description
1 polymer ?
#
loop_
_entity_poly.entity_id
_entity_poly.type
_entity_poly.pdbx_seq_one_letter_code
_entity_poly.pdbx_strand_id
1 'polypeptide(L)'
;MTKVKLAISQGDPNGIGMELILRLFADASVHKYCIPVLYGSVKTFVHYKKMLGLEEPRYHLIHSADEAVENKLNLIPCGDDEFVPEPGTPSGAAGAMAFAALEKMVSEAHKVDALLTAPLDKSTVAESVPGFTGHTGYLAAEMGAASHAMMLVSEDLRVALATEHIPVTELGKHLNTDSLVAKLELMQTALKEDFGLTKPRIAVLGLNPHAGDNGLLGKEEQSIIKPAIQTLFDRGRLVYGP
;
A
#
# COMPACT_ATOMS: atom_id res chain seq x y z
N MET A 1 -12.62 21.04 3.51
CA MET A 1 -12.26 19.72 3.00
C MET A 1 -12.67 18.69 4.03
N THR A 2 -13.36 17.65 3.64
CA THR A 2 -13.63 16.51 4.52
C THR A 2 -12.31 15.83 4.81
N LYS A 3 -12.00 15.57 6.09
CA LYS A 3 -10.77 14.86 6.47
C LYS A 3 -10.86 13.40 6.04
N VAL A 4 -9.76 12.87 5.54
CA VAL A 4 -9.65 11.46 5.17
C VAL A 4 -9.63 10.60 6.43
N LYS A 5 -10.51 9.61 6.53
CA LYS A 5 -10.45 8.59 7.58
C LYS A 5 -9.42 7.55 7.16
N LEU A 6 -8.30 7.51 7.88
CA LEU A 6 -7.13 6.70 7.54
C LEU A 6 -6.99 5.53 8.50
N ALA A 7 -7.21 4.32 8.02
CA ALA A 7 -6.93 3.10 8.77
C ALA A 7 -5.45 2.75 8.70
N ILE A 8 -4.86 2.38 9.85
CA ILE A 8 -3.43 2.12 9.98
C ILE A 8 -3.23 0.79 10.69
N SER A 9 -2.59 -0.20 10.07
CA SER A 9 -2.17 -1.41 10.77
C SER A 9 -0.83 -1.19 11.47
N GLN A 10 -0.69 -1.70 12.71
CA GLN A 10 0.53 -1.47 13.51
C GLN A 10 1.81 -2.06 12.91
N GLY A 11 1.69 -3.05 12.00
CA GLY A 11 2.83 -3.82 11.47
C GLY A 11 3.44 -4.76 12.51
N ASP A 12 4.70 -5.11 12.30
CA ASP A 12 5.45 -5.96 13.23
C ASP A 12 5.66 -5.23 14.57
N PRO A 13 5.11 -5.75 15.71
CA PRO A 13 5.29 -5.13 17.01
C PRO A 13 6.74 -5.16 17.53
N ASN A 14 7.60 -5.99 16.96
CA ASN A 14 9.04 -6.01 17.26
C ASN A 14 9.87 -5.14 16.30
N GLY A 15 9.21 -4.55 15.28
CA GLY A 15 9.82 -3.68 14.28
C GLY A 15 9.66 -2.20 14.61
N ILE A 16 9.86 -1.36 13.58
CA ILE A 16 9.83 0.11 13.70
C ILE A 16 8.43 0.72 13.51
N GLY A 17 7.42 -0.08 13.13
CA GLY A 17 6.10 0.43 12.72
C GLY A 17 5.43 1.28 13.81
N MET A 18 5.37 0.78 15.04
CA MET A 18 4.75 1.50 16.15
C MET A 18 5.51 2.78 16.51
N GLU A 19 6.83 2.78 16.46
CA GLU A 19 7.63 3.99 16.67
C GLU A 19 7.32 5.06 15.64
N LEU A 20 7.24 4.70 14.35
CA LEU A 20 6.90 5.64 13.27
C LEU A 20 5.51 6.24 13.48
N ILE A 21 4.52 5.43 13.84
CA ILE A 21 3.15 5.86 14.13
C ILE A 21 3.14 6.84 15.31
N LEU A 22 3.78 6.49 16.41
CA LEU A 22 3.83 7.34 17.61
C LEU A 22 4.49 8.69 17.33
N ARG A 23 5.63 8.71 16.62
CA ARG A 23 6.34 9.95 16.26
C ARG A 23 5.53 10.81 15.31
N LEU A 24 4.86 10.21 14.31
CA LEU A 24 4.03 10.92 13.36
C LEU A 24 2.85 11.62 14.07
N PHE A 25 2.12 10.91 14.88
CA PHE A 25 0.92 11.44 15.55
C PHE A 25 1.19 12.18 16.86
N ALA A 26 2.45 12.26 17.31
CA ALA A 26 2.87 13.24 18.32
C ALA A 26 2.78 14.69 17.78
N ASP A 27 2.88 14.88 16.47
CA ASP A 27 2.60 16.18 15.83
C ASP A 27 1.09 16.34 15.59
N ALA A 28 0.47 17.21 16.40
CA ALA A 28 -0.95 17.51 16.27
C ALA A 28 -1.35 18.10 14.90
N SER A 29 -0.40 18.60 14.10
CA SER A 29 -0.69 19.16 12.77
C SER A 29 -1.17 18.11 11.78
N VAL A 30 -0.81 16.82 11.95
CA VAL A 30 -1.22 15.69 11.11
C VAL A 30 -2.74 15.49 11.14
N HIS A 31 -3.37 15.76 12.28
CA HIS A 31 -4.84 15.67 12.43
C HIS A 31 -5.62 16.70 11.59
N LYS A 32 -4.93 17.67 10.95
CA LYS A 32 -5.58 18.54 9.97
C LYS A 32 -5.91 17.83 8.67
N TYR A 33 -5.16 16.78 8.34
CA TYR A 33 -5.27 16.05 7.07
C TYR A 33 -6.12 14.78 7.18
N CYS A 34 -6.08 14.10 8.33
CA CYS A 34 -6.78 12.81 8.50
C CYS A 34 -7.38 12.61 9.89
N ILE A 35 -8.29 11.64 9.95
CA ILE A 35 -8.82 11.03 11.17
C ILE A 35 -8.16 9.64 11.25
N PRO A 36 -7.08 9.46 12.03
CA PRO A 36 -6.37 8.20 12.09
C PRO A 36 -7.12 7.18 12.94
N VAL A 37 -7.17 5.94 12.43
CA VAL A 37 -7.68 4.75 13.13
C VAL A 37 -6.59 3.69 13.13
N LEU A 38 -5.92 3.52 14.25
CA LEU A 38 -4.87 2.53 14.45
C LEU A 38 -5.47 1.19 14.85
N TYR A 39 -5.15 0.14 14.10
CA TYR A 39 -5.44 -1.25 14.43
C TYR A 39 -4.19 -1.88 15.03
N GLY A 40 -4.24 -2.25 16.31
CA GLY A 40 -3.07 -2.77 16.99
C GLY A 40 -3.26 -3.02 18.48
N SER A 41 -2.19 -3.50 19.12
CA SER A 41 -2.21 -3.81 20.56
C SER A 41 -2.01 -2.56 21.42
N VAL A 42 -2.89 -2.38 22.41
CA VAL A 42 -2.75 -1.34 23.42
C VAL A 42 -1.44 -1.51 24.21
N LYS A 43 -1.06 -2.76 24.54
CA LYS A 43 0.23 -3.03 25.24
C LYS A 43 1.42 -2.61 24.39
N THR A 44 1.43 -2.94 23.09
CA THR A 44 2.49 -2.51 22.16
C THR A 44 2.57 -0.99 22.10
N PHE A 45 1.44 -0.31 21.97
CA PHE A 45 1.39 1.16 21.96
C PHE A 45 1.99 1.76 23.23
N VAL A 46 1.55 1.29 24.41
CA VAL A 46 2.02 1.80 25.71
C VAL A 46 3.50 1.48 25.92
N HIS A 47 3.94 0.29 25.54
CA HIS A 47 5.35 -0.12 25.62
C HIS A 47 6.28 0.82 24.85
N TYR A 48 6.00 1.05 23.55
CA TYR A 48 6.80 1.92 22.72
C TYR A 48 6.72 3.38 23.15
N LYS A 49 5.55 3.85 23.54
CA LYS A 49 5.40 5.21 24.07
C LYS A 49 6.29 5.47 25.27
N LYS A 50 6.33 4.50 26.22
CA LYS A 50 7.19 4.56 27.40
C LYS A 50 8.67 4.47 27.05
N MET A 51 9.03 3.53 26.17
CA MET A 51 10.41 3.33 25.70
C MET A 51 10.98 4.56 25.02
N LEU A 52 10.15 5.27 24.24
CA LEU A 52 10.54 6.47 23.51
C LEU A 52 10.46 7.75 24.35
N GLY A 53 9.95 7.68 25.59
CA GLY A 53 9.79 8.83 26.44
C GLY A 53 8.78 9.88 25.93
N LEU A 54 7.78 9.44 25.15
CA LEU A 54 6.80 10.35 24.54
C LEU A 54 5.61 10.58 25.49
N GLU A 55 5.17 11.85 25.62
CA GLU A 55 3.93 12.19 26.32
C GLU A 55 2.73 12.12 25.36
N GLU A 56 2.91 12.47 24.12
CA GLU A 56 1.93 12.34 23.04
C GLU A 56 2.41 11.33 21.98
N PRO A 57 1.51 10.75 21.16
CA PRO A 57 0.06 10.92 21.19
C PRO A 57 -0.60 10.16 22.34
N ARG A 58 -1.83 10.58 22.71
CA ARG A 58 -2.76 9.77 23.49
C ARG A 58 -3.71 9.07 22.53
N TYR A 59 -4.07 7.84 22.84
CA TYR A 59 -5.08 7.13 22.05
C TYR A 59 -6.49 7.31 22.61
N HIS A 60 -7.46 7.24 21.71
CA HIS A 60 -8.88 7.13 22.03
C HIS A 60 -9.35 5.73 21.68
N LEU A 61 -9.72 4.93 22.67
CA LEU A 61 -10.14 3.54 22.47
C LEU A 61 -11.52 3.51 21.81
N ILE A 62 -11.62 2.76 20.72
CA ILE A 62 -12.85 2.52 19.99
C ILE A 62 -12.94 1.04 19.57
N HIS A 63 -14.13 0.58 19.19
CA HIS A 63 -14.36 -0.81 18.76
C HIS A 63 -14.67 -0.94 17.26
N SER A 64 -14.99 0.18 16.61
CA SER A 64 -15.25 0.26 15.17
C SER A 64 -14.74 1.58 14.59
N ALA A 65 -14.32 1.57 13.33
CA ALA A 65 -13.92 2.79 12.61
C ALA A 65 -15.06 3.83 12.50
N ASP A 66 -16.32 3.42 12.66
CA ASP A 66 -17.45 4.36 12.68
C ASP A 66 -17.47 5.25 13.94
N GLU A 67 -16.84 4.79 15.02
CA GLU A 67 -16.73 5.54 16.28
C GLU A 67 -15.57 6.54 16.29
N ALA A 68 -14.82 6.64 15.19
CA ALA A 68 -13.62 7.47 15.13
C ALA A 68 -13.92 8.95 15.35
N VAL A 69 -13.16 9.56 16.26
CA VAL A 69 -13.30 10.97 16.66
C VAL A 69 -12.18 11.80 16.02
N GLU A 70 -12.53 12.97 15.49
CA GLU A 70 -11.55 13.90 14.94
C GLU A 70 -10.54 14.40 15.98
N ASN A 71 -9.36 14.77 15.49
CA ASN A 71 -8.25 15.34 16.28
C ASN A 71 -7.73 14.40 17.39
N LYS A 72 -7.95 13.09 17.24
CA LYS A 72 -7.44 12.04 18.13
C LYS A 72 -6.86 10.90 17.31
N LEU A 73 -5.85 10.22 17.85
CA LEU A 73 -5.45 8.91 17.39
C LEU A 73 -6.42 7.87 17.97
N ASN A 74 -7.34 7.39 17.13
CA ASN A 74 -8.28 6.35 17.52
C ASN A 74 -7.56 5.01 17.47
N LEU A 75 -7.80 4.11 18.43
CA LEU A 75 -7.17 2.80 18.50
C LEU A 75 -8.22 1.71 18.66
N ILE A 76 -8.21 0.74 17.74
CA ILE A 76 -8.99 -0.49 17.78
C ILE A 76 -8.07 -1.62 18.23
N PRO A 77 -8.31 -2.23 19.39
CA PRO A 77 -7.49 -3.32 19.91
C PRO A 77 -7.56 -4.55 19.00
N CYS A 78 -6.40 -5.14 18.70
CA CYS A 78 -6.28 -6.38 17.96
C CYS A 78 -5.06 -7.17 18.40
N GLY A 79 -5.13 -8.50 18.19
CA GLY A 79 -4.08 -9.42 18.54
C GLY A 79 -4.16 -9.93 19.97
N ASP A 80 -3.08 -10.53 20.44
CA ASP A 80 -2.98 -11.13 21.77
C ASP A 80 -2.61 -10.07 22.82
N ASP A 81 -3.45 -9.90 23.83
CA ASP A 81 -3.20 -8.95 24.91
C ASP A 81 -2.06 -9.37 25.85
N GLU A 82 -1.62 -10.63 25.81
CA GLU A 82 -0.49 -11.12 26.60
C GLU A 82 0.86 -10.93 25.90
N PHE A 83 0.86 -10.58 24.62
CA PHE A 83 2.10 -10.35 23.85
C PHE A 83 2.93 -9.20 24.45
N VAL A 84 4.24 -9.45 24.61
CA VAL A 84 5.23 -8.46 25.07
C VAL A 84 6.18 -8.15 23.91
N PRO A 85 6.28 -6.90 23.46
CA PRO A 85 7.23 -6.56 22.39
C PRO A 85 8.69 -6.74 22.80
N GLU A 86 9.46 -7.33 21.88
CA GLU A 86 10.93 -7.47 21.98
C GLU A 86 11.57 -6.82 20.74
N PRO A 87 11.80 -5.49 20.74
CA PRO A 87 12.27 -4.77 19.57
C PRO A 87 13.55 -5.36 18.95
N GLY A 88 13.52 -5.57 17.64
CA GLY A 88 14.64 -6.14 16.88
C GLY A 88 14.72 -7.68 16.89
N THR A 89 13.77 -8.37 17.55
CA THR A 89 13.75 -9.84 17.62
C THR A 89 12.64 -10.40 16.74
N PRO A 90 12.93 -10.99 15.56
CA PRO A 90 11.91 -11.64 14.75
C PRO A 90 11.28 -12.82 15.49
N SER A 91 9.95 -12.95 15.45
CA SER A 91 9.22 -14.09 16.03
C SER A 91 7.90 -14.34 15.36
N GLY A 92 7.45 -15.61 15.28
CA GLY A 92 6.14 -15.97 14.75
C GLY A 92 4.98 -15.34 15.54
N ALA A 93 5.16 -15.14 16.86
CA ALA A 93 4.17 -14.43 17.67
C ALA A 93 4.03 -12.95 17.23
N ALA A 94 5.13 -12.27 16.94
CA ALA A 94 5.09 -10.91 16.40
C ALA A 94 4.47 -10.87 15.00
N GLY A 95 4.76 -11.86 14.16
CA GLY A 95 4.12 -12.04 12.85
C GLY A 95 2.60 -12.23 12.96
N ALA A 96 2.14 -13.05 13.90
CA ALA A 96 0.71 -13.26 14.17
C ALA A 96 0.02 -11.96 14.62
N MET A 97 0.68 -11.17 15.49
CA MET A 97 0.18 -9.87 15.92
C MET A 97 0.08 -8.86 14.76
N ALA A 98 1.10 -8.83 13.88
CA ALA A 98 1.11 -7.98 12.70
C ALA A 98 -0.05 -8.34 11.76
N PHE A 99 -0.27 -9.64 11.55
CA PHE A 99 -1.35 -10.13 10.69
C PHE A 99 -2.74 -9.86 11.29
N ALA A 100 -2.94 -10.10 12.58
CA ALA A 100 -4.22 -9.81 13.24
C ALA A 100 -4.64 -8.33 13.10
N ALA A 101 -3.67 -7.41 13.18
CA ALA A 101 -3.93 -5.99 12.95
C ALA A 101 -4.29 -5.69 11.49
N LEU A 102 -3.61 -6.33 10.54
CA LEU A 102 -3.89 -6.21 9.11
C LEU A 102 -5.28 -6.76 8.76
N GLU A 103 -5.59 -7.98 9.22
CA GLU A 103 -6.87 -8.65 9.00
C GLU A 103 -8.04 -7.82 9.55
N LYS A 104 -7.92 -7.35 10.80
CA LYS A 104 -8.94 -6.51 11.43
C LYS A 104 -9.13 -5.19 10.67
N MET A 105 -8.05 -4.54 10.23
CA MET A 105 -8.11 -3.33 9.41
C MET A 105 -8.86 -3.58 8.10
N VAL A 106 -8.55 -4.65 7.40
CA VAL A 106 -9.18 -5.00 6.12
C VAL A 106 -10.67 -5.33 6.30
N SER A 107 -11.05 -6.01 7.38
CA SER A 107 -12.47 -6.30 7.67
C SER A 107 -13.34 -5.04 7.80
N GLU A 108 -12.73 -3.90 8.11
CA GLU A 108 -13.39 -2.60 8.22
C GLU A 108 -13.04 -1.63 7.08
N ALA A 109 -12.42 -2.10 6.01
CA ALA A 109 -11.99 -1.25 4.88
C ALA A 109 -13.15 -0.42 4.27
N HIS A 110 -14.37 -0.95 4.30
CA HIS A 110 -15.56 -0.26 3.82
C HIS A 110 -16.03 0.95 4.67
N LYS A 111 -15.42 1.16 5.84
CA LYS A 111 -15.72 2.26 6.79
C LYS A 111 -14.71 3.39 6.74
N VAL A 112 -13.69 3.27 5.92
CA VAL A 112 -12.55 4.21 5.86
C VAL A 112 -12.25 4.61 4.42
N ASP A 113 -11.55 5.73 4.26
CA ASP A 113 -11.23 6.26 2.92
C ASP A 113 -9.92 5.73 2.36
N ALA A 114 -8.97 5.33 3.24
CA ALA A 114 -7.67 4.82 2.83
C ALA A 114 -7.08 3.86 3.89
N LEU A 115 -6.21 2.96 3.42
CA LEU A 115 -5.45 2.02 4.25
C LEU A 115 -3.96 2.36 4.21
N LEU A 116 -3.32 2.41 5.36
CA LEU A 116 -1.88 2.55 5.54
C LEU A 116 -1.36 1.32 6.29
N THR A 117 -0.41 0.62 5.70
CA THR A 117 0.20 -0.54 6.35
C THR A 117 1.58 -0.19 6.91
N ALA A 118 1.80 -0.37 8.21
CA ALA A 118 3.13 -0.28 8.78
C ALA A 118 3.98 -1.50 8.38
N PRO A 119 5.32 -1.39 8.41
CA PRO A 119 6.22 -2.49 8.02
C PRO A 119 5.98 -3.76 8.82
N LEU A 120 6.05 -4.91 8.17
CA LEU A 120 6.03 -6.23 8.78
C LEU A 120 7.12 -7.12 8.18
N ASP A 121 7.52 -8.15 8.93
CA ASP A 121 8.39 -9.20 8.43
C ASP A 121 7.52 -10.32 7.83
N LYS A 122 7.66 -10.52 6.51
CA LYS A 122 6.88 -11.53 5.77
C LYS A 122 7.19 -12.96 6.23
N SER A 123 8.43 -13.22 6.65
CA SER A 123 8.84 -14.56 7.10
C SER A 123 8.16 -14.93 8.41
N THR A 124 8.08 -14.01 9.37
CA THR A 124 7.41 -14.24 10.65
C THR A 124 5.90 -14.36 10.50
N VAL A 125 5.29 -13.60 9.58
CA VAL A 125 3.86 -13.75 9.28
C VAL A 125 3.58 -15.10 8.62
N ALA A 126 4.43 -15.56 7.69
CA ALA A 126 4.25 -16.83 7.00
C ALA A 126 4.31 -18.05 7.93
N GLU A 127 4.89 -17.95 9.12
CA GLU A 127 4.87 -19.02 10.14
C GLU A 127 3.45 -19.32 10.61
N SER A 128 2.59 -18.30 10.75
CA SER A 128 1.20 -18.46 11.19
C SER A 128 0.19 -18.42 10.05
N VAL A 129 0.56 -17.82 8.90
CA VAL A 129 -0.28 -17.66 7.71
C VAL A 129 0.46 -18.20 6.48
N PRO A 130 0.43 -19.52 6.25
CA PRO A 130 1.09 -20.13 5.10
C PRO A 130 0.63 -19.51 3.78
N GLY A 131 1.56 -19.14 2.91
CA GLY A 131 1.27 -18.51 1.63
C GLY A 131 1.13 -16.99 1.66
N PHE A 132 1.32 -16.34 2.80
CA PHE A 132 1.38 -14.89 2.86
C PHE A 132 2.62 -14.36 2.10
N THR A 133 2.39 -13.59 1.05
CA THR A 133 3.45 -13.03 0.18
C THR A 133 3.69 -11.53 0.41
N GLY A 134 2.86 -10.91 1.26
CA GLY A 134 2.93 -9.48 1.58
C GLY A 134 1.59 -8.77 1.45
N HIS A 135 1.59 -7.47 1.76
CA HIS A 135 0.38 -6.66 1.81
C HIS A 135 -0.39 -6.65 0.49
N THR A 136 0.27 -6.40 -0.64
CA THR A 136 -0.38 -6.18 -1.94
C THR A 136 -1.28 -7.34 -2.35
N GLY A 137 -0.75 -8.57 -2.33
CA GLY A 137 -1.53 -9.76 -2.70
C GLY A 137 -2.67 -10.04 -1.72
N TYR A 138 -2.41 -9.87 -0.42
CA TYR A 138 -3.42 -10.07 0.61
C TYR A 138 -4.56 -9.05 0.49
N LEU A 139 -4.23 -7.76 0.39
CA LEU A 139 -5.23 -6.69 0.22
C LEU A 139 -6.07 -6.88 -1.05
N ALA A 140 -5.42 -7.21 -2.18
CA ALA A 140 -6.13 -7.45 -3.44
C ALA A 140 -7.14 -8.61 -3.33
N ALA A 141 -6.74 -9.70 -2.69
CA ALA A 141 -7.60 -10.87 -2.50
C ALA A 141 -8.79 -10.56 -1.58
N GLU A 142 -8.53 -10.00 -0.39
CA GLU A 142 -9.56 -9.73 0.62
C GLU A 142 -10.55 -8.64 0.18
N MET A 143 -10.08 -7.65 -0.58
CA MET A 143 -10.93 -6.58 -1.12
C MET A 143 -11.62 -6.98 -2.44
N GLY A 144 -11.42 -8.21 -2.93
CA GLY A 144 -12.03 -8.70 -4.18
C GLY A 144 -11.60 -7.89 -5.40
N ALA A 145 -10.39 -7.33 -5.41
CA ALA A 145 -9.89 -6.51 -6.49
C ALA A 145 -9.61 -7.37 -7.74
N ALA A 146 -10.29 -7.08 -8.84
CA ALA A 146 -10.07 -7.75 -10.12
C ALA A 146 -8.66 -7.48 -10.69
N SER A 147 -8.07 -6.32 -10.34
CA SER A 147 -6.72 -5.93 -10.74
C SER A 147 -6.15 -4.92 -9.75
N HIS A 148 -4.82 -4.87 -9.67
CA HIS A 148 -4.09 -3.90 -8.87
C HIS A 148 -2.83 -3.46 -9.62
N ALA A 149 -2.24 -2.34 -9.20
CA ALA A 149 -0.96 -1.86 -9.71
C ALA A 149 -0.17 -1.20 -8.59
N MET A 150 1.13 -1.47 -8.55
CA MET A 150 2.04 -0.74 -7.69
C MET A 150 2.36 0.61 -8.33
N MET A 151 2.21 1.68 -7.56
CA MET A 151 2.53 3.03 -7.99
C MET A 151 3.44 3.71 -6.96
N LEU A 152 4.57 4.25 -7.42
CA LEU A 152 5.42 5.12 -6.63
C LEU A 152 4.97 6.56 -6.89
N VAL A 153 4.74 7.31 -5.82
CA VAL A 153 4.15 8.64 -5.90
C VAL A 153 5.03 9.65 -5.18
N SER A 154 5.30 10.75 -5.87
CA SER A 154 5.82 11.99 -5.28
C SER A 154 4.92 13.15 -5.66
N GLU A 155 5.23 14.36 -5.18
CA GLU A 155 4.44 15.55 -5.47
C GLU A 155 4.21 15.75 -6.98
N ASP A 156 5.28 15.63 -7.78
CA ASP A 156 5.25 15.91 -9.21
C ASP A 156 5.26 14.67 -10.11
N LEU A 157 5.60 13.50 -9.60
CA LEU A 157 5.82 12.29 -10.40
C LEU A 157 5.06 11.09 -9.84
N ARG A 158 4.41 10.35 -10.73
CA ARG A 158 3.73 9.07 -10.46
C ARG A 158 4.24 8.03 -11.43
N VAL A 159 4.81 6.95 -10.90
CA VAL A 159 5.37 5.86 -11.69
C VAL A 159 4.65 4.57 -11.34
N ALA A 160 3.90 4.02 -12.28
CA ALA A 160 3.27 2.71 -12.13
C ALA A 160 4.13 1.62 -12.79
N LEU A 161 4.13 0.43 -12.21
CA LEU A 161 4.86 -0.72 -12.71
C LEU A 161 3.96 -1.59 -13.60
N ALA A 162 4.46 -1.96 -14.79
CA ALA A 162 3.77 -2.90 -15.67
C ALA A 162 3.84 -4.33 -15.13
N THR A 163 4.98 -4.69 -14.53
CA THR A 163 5.23 -5.98 -13.86
C THR A 163 5.89 -5.75 -12.52
N GLU A 164 5.66 -6.64 -11.56
CA GLU A 164 6.19 -6.55 -10.20
C GLU A 164 6.51 -7.94 -9.63
N HIS A 165 7.55 -8.01 -8.81
CA HIS A 165 7.96 -9.24 -8.10
C HIS A 165 8.23 -10.47 -8.99
N ILE A 166 8.67 -10.25 -10.24
CA ILE A 166 9.09 -11.32 -11.14
C ILE A 166 10.59 -11.20 -11.48
N PRO A 167 11.29 -12.32 -11.76
CA PRO A 167 12.67 -12.27 -12.24
C PRO A 167 12.77 -11.51 -13.59
N VAL A 168 13.88 -10.80 -13.80
CA VAL A 168 14.11 -10.07 -15.07
C VAL A 168 14.02 -11.01 -16.29
N THR A 169 14.47 -12.27 -16.15
CA THR A 169 14.40 -13.30 -17.20
C THR A 169 12.98 -13.72 -17.56
N GLU A 170 12.00 -13.42 -16.73
CA GLU A 170 10.60 -13.78 -16.93
C GLU A 170 9.76 -12.62 -17.53
N LEU A 171 10.33 -11.41 -17.66
CA LEU A 171 9.62 -10.21 -18.15
C LEU A 171 8.91 -10.48 -19.49
N GLY A 172 9.61 -11.10 -20.45
CA GLY A 172 9.04 -11.38 -21.77
C GLY A 172 7.87 -12.38 -21.77
N LYS A 173 7.69 -13.15 -20.70
CA LYS A 173 6.56 -14.08 -20.55
C LYS A 173 5.34 -13.40 -19.90
N HIS A 174 5.57 -12.43 -19.05
CA HIS A 174 4.52 -11.75 -18.27
C HIS A 174 4.02 -10.46 -18.93
N LEU A 175 4.85 -9.82 -19.77
CA LEU A 175 4.47 -8.62 -20.48
C LEU A 175 3.82 -8.99 -21.83
N ASN A 176 2.57 -8.61 -22.00
CA ASN A 176 1.83 -8.73 -23.26
C ASN A 176 0.95 -7.50 -23.48
N THR A 177 0.44 -7.33 -24.70
CA THR A 177 -0.36 -6.15 -25.08
C THR A 177 -1.59 -5.98 -24.19
N ASP A 178 -2.35 -7.05 -23.94
CA ASP A 178 -3.62 -6.96 -23.20
C ASP A 178 -3.38 -6.62 -21.72
N SER A 179 -2.37 -7.24 -21.11
CA SER A 179 -1.99 -6.93 -19.71
C SER A 179 -1.50 -5.49 -19.56
N LEU A 180 -0.75 -4.98 -20.54
CA LEU A 180 -0.28 -3.60 -20.53
C LEU A 180 -1.44 -2.60 -20.73
N VAL A 181 -2.38 -2.89 -21.65
CA VAL A 181 -3.60 -2.09 -21.81
C VAL A 181 -4.38 -2.03 -20.52
N ALA A 182 -4.63 -3.18 -19.87
CA ALA A 182 -5.36 -3.23 -18.61
C ALA A 182 -4.68 -2.42 -17.49
N LYS A 183 -3.34 -2.52 -17.35
CA LYS A 183 -2.57 -1.73 -16.37
C LYS A 183 -2.65 -0.22 -16.65
N LEU A 184 -2.55 0.19 -17.92
CA LEU A 184 -2.66 1.60 -18.33
C LEU A 184 -4.07 2.16 -18.11
N GLU A 185 -5.13 1.38 -18.34
CA GLU A 185 -6.50 1.76 -18.03
C GLU A 185 -6.71 1.92 -16.51
N LEU A 186 -6.21 0.97 -15.72
CA LEU A 186 -6.24 1.06 -14.25
C LEU A 186 -5.51 2.31 -13.75
N MET A 187 -4.29 2.56 -14.24
CA MET A 187 -3.53 3.77 -13.90
C MET A 187 -4.31 5.04 -14.26
N GLN A 188 -4.95 5.06 -15.44
CA GLN A 188 -5.72 6.22 -15.87
C GLN A 188 -6.96 6.47 -15.00
N THR A 189 -7.61 5.41 -14.54
CA THR A 189 -8.74 5.49 -13.60
C THR A 189 -8.26 6.05 -12.26
N ALA A 190 -7.19 5.50 -11.68
CA ALA A 190 -6.62 6.00 -10.43
C ALA A 190 -6.19 7.48 -10.53
N LEU A 191 -5.53 7.87 -11.63
CA LEU A 191 -5.14 9.27 -11.85
C LEU A 191 -6.35 10.23 -11.88
N LYS A 192 -7.51 9.79 -12.34
CA LYS A 192 -8.74 10.60 -12.36
C LYS A 192 -9.45 10.59 -11.01
N GLU A 193 -9.67 9.42 -10.45
CA GLU A 193 -10.53 9.21 -9.28
C GLU A 193 -9.77 9.52 -7.97
N ASP A 194 -8.55 9.00 -7.82
CA ASP A 194 -7.78 9.15 -6.59
C ASP A 194 -6.94 10.44 -6.58
N PHE A 195 -6.42 10.86 -7.75
CA PHE A 195 -5.60 12.07 -7.87
C PHE A 195 -6.33 13.30 -8.43
N GLY A 196 -7.60 13.17 -8.84
CA GLY A 196 -8.43 14.28 -9.31
C GLY A 196 -7.96 14.90 -10.64
N LEU A 197 -7.18 14.18 -11.47
CA LEU A 197 -6.68 14.70 -12.74
C LEU A 197 -7.75 14.56 -13.83
N THR A 198 -8.25 15.66 -14.35
CA THR A 198 -9.31 15.66 -15.37
C THR A 198 -8.87 15.06 -16.72
N LYS A 199 -7.62 15.30 -17.11
CA LYS A 199 -7.01 14.81 -18.37
C LYS A 199 -5.62 14.25 -18.12
N PRO A 200 -5.49 13.09 -17.46
CA PRO A 200 -4.19 12.51 -17.17
C PRO A 200 -3.47 12.11 -18.47
N ARG A 201 -2.18 12.43 -18.54
CA ARG A 201 -1.28 12.04 -19.60
C ARG A 201 -0.32 11.01 -19.05
N ILE A 202 -0.16 9.88 -19.74
CA ILE A 202 0.70 8.78 -19.35
C ILE A 202 1.79 8.63 -20.39
N ALA A 203 3.05 8.62 -19.96
CA ALA A 203 4.19 8.24 -20.78
C ALA A 203 4.58 6.79 -20.47
N VAL A 204 4.66 5.94 -21.48
CA VAL A 204 5.14 4.57 -21.36
C VAL A 204 6.60 4.55 -21.75
N LEU A 205 7.44 4.06 -20.86
CA LEU A 205 8.88 3.93 -21.12
C LEU A 205 9.16 2.67 -21.95
N GLY A 206 10.26 2.69 -22.73
CA GLY A 206 10.76 1.50 -23.39
C GLY A 206 11.24 0.45 -22.39
N LEU A 207 11.11 -0.82 -22.75
CA LEU A 207 11.66 -1.95 -22.02
C LEU A 207 13.15 -2.13 -22.33
N ASN A 208 13.49 -2.04 -23.62
CA ASN A 208 14.84 -2.24 -24.10
C ASN A 208 15.62 -0.91 -24.22
N PRO A 209 16.97 -0.94 -24.19
CA PRO A 209 17.78 0.23 -24.48
C PRO A 209 17.38 0.85 -25.82
N HIS A 210 17.33 2.18 -25.89
CA HIS A 210 16.94 2.95 -27.08
C HIS A 210 15.59 2.51 -27.68
N ALA A 211 14.64 2.08 -26.83
CA ALA A 211 13.33 1.54 -27.22
C ALA A 211 13.45 0.43 -28.30
N GLY A 212 14.46 -0.44 -28.13
CA GLY A 212 14.69 -1.60 -28.99
C GLY A 212 15.42 -1.29 -30.30
N ASP A 213 15.79 -0.02 -30.57
CA ASP A 213 16.50 0.43 -31.77
C ASP A 213 15.98 -0.24 -33.08
N ASN A 214 14.69 -0.01 -33.35
CA ASN A 214 13.96 -0.61 -34.46
C ASN A 214 13.99 -2.15 -34.55
N GLY A 215 14.17 -2.81 -33.42
CA GLY A 215 14.16 -4.28 -33.26
C GLY A 215 15.57 -4.89 -33.26
N LEU A 216 16.61 -4.07 -33.28
CA LEU A 216 18.00 -4.54 -33.17
C LEU A 216 18.31 -5.01 -31.72
N LEU A 217 17.78 -4.32 -30.72
CA LEU A 217 18.02 -4.58 -29.30
C LEU A 217 16.81 -5.21 -28.60
N GLY A 218 15.84 -5.75 -29.33
CA GLY A 218 14.61 -6.34 -28.86
C GLY A 218 13.42 -5.88 -29.70
N LYS A 219 12.33 -6.65 -29.65
CA LYS A 219 11.13 -6.38 -30.47
C LYS A 219 9.90 -6.04 -29.62
N GLU A 220 10.01 -6.05 -28.30
CA GLU A 220 8.90 -5.89 -27.36
C GLU A 220 8.22 -4.52 -27.53
N GLU A 221 8.97 -3.48 -27.88
CA GLU A 221 8.40 -2.16 -28.18
C GLU A 221 7.48 -2.22 -29.41
N GLN A 222 7.90 -2.95 -30.44
CA GLN A 222 7.13 -3.06 -31.69
C GLN A 222 5.95 -4.01 -31.55
N SER A 223 6.15 -5.15 -30.87
CA SER A 223 5.17 -6.23 -30.80
C SER A 223 4.18 -6.13 -29.63
N ILE A 224 4.52 -5.37 -28.58
CA ILE A 224 3.71 -5.29 -27.35
C ILE A 224 3.38 -3.83 -27.00
N ILE A 225 4.41 -2.97 -26.81
CA ILE A 225 4.22 -1.67 -26.19
C ILE A 225 3.50 -0.71 -27.15
N LYS A 226 3.99 -0.56 -28.38
CA LYS A 226 3.35 0.30 -29.38
C LYS A 226 1.92 -0.12 -29.70
N PRO A 227 1.59 -1.42 -29.91
CA PRO A 227 0.20 -1.86 -30.05
C PRO A 227 -0.68 -1.51 -28.86
N ALA A 228 -0.20 -1.65 -27.61
CA ALA A 228 -0.96 -1.26 -26.42
C ALA A 228 -1.25 0.24 -26.38
N ILE A 229 -0.25 1.07 -26.65
CA ILE A 229 -0.39 2.53 -26.74
C ILE A 229 -1.38 2.92 -27.83
N GLN A 230 -1.27 2.33 -29.03
CA GLN A 230 -2.15 2.60 -30.15
C GLN A 230 -3.59 2.23 -29.80
N THR A 231 -3.84 1.08 -29.18
CA THR A 231 -5.16 0.65 -28.72
C THR A 231 -5.80 1.70 -27.81
N LEU A 232 -5.03 2.27 -26.88
CA LEU A 232 -5.54 3.28 -25.94
C LEU A 232 -5.71 4.65 -26.62
N PHE A 233 -4.82 5.00 -27.52
CA PHE A 233 -4.94 6.23 -28.30
C PHE A 233 -6.22 6.23 -29.16
N ASP A 234 -6.53 5.11 -29.81
CA ASP A 234 -7.75 4.93 -30.62
C ASP A 234 -9.05 5.02 -29.75
N ARG A 235 -8.93 4.70 -28.45
CA ARG A 235 -9.99 4.90 -27.44
C ARG A 235 -10.02 6.34 -26.89
N GLY A 236 -9.24 7.28 -27.44
CA GLY A 236 -9.18 8.67 -27.00
C GLY A 236 -8.43 8.89 -25.69
N ARG A 237 -7.55 7.96 -25.30
CA ARG A 237 -6.72 8.06 -24.09
C ARG A 237 -5.39 8.75 -24.42
N LEU A 238 -4.93 9.63 -23.51
CA LEU A 238 -3.69 10.37 -23.67
C LEU A 238 -2.50 9.53 -23.17
N VAL A 239 -2.14 8.52 -23.93
CA VAL A 239 -1.01 7.60 -23.64
C VAL A 239 0.00 7.74 -24.77
N TYR A 240 1.28 7.92 -24.42
CA TYR A 240 2.37 8.22 -25.33
C TYR A 240 3.58 7.33 -25.04
N GLY A 241 4.47 7.18 -26.01
CA GLY A 241 5.73 6.43 -25.89
C GLY A 241 5.89 5.37 -26.99
N PRO A 242 6.82 4.43 -26.76
CA PRO A 242 8.12 4.55 -26.12
C PRO A 242 9.11 5.22 -27.01
#